data_297d86dac34d60c8e96e770e941f37ea
#
_entry.id   297d86dac34d60c8e96e770e941f37ea
#
_cell.length_a   1.000
_cell.length_b   1.000
_cell.length_c   1.000
_cell.angle_alpha   90.00
_cell.angle_beta   90.00
_cell.angle_gamma   90.00
#
_symmetry.space_group_name_H-M   'P 1'
#
loop_
_entity.id
_entity.type
_entity.pdbx_description
1 polymer ?
#
loop_
_entity_poly.entity_id
_entity_poly.type
_entity_poly.pdbx_seq_one_letter_code
_entity_poly.pdbx_strand_id
1 'polypeptide(L)'
;MKILVTGGAGFIGSAVVRHIIRDTQDSVVNLDKLTYAGNLESLVDVADSDRYYFEQVDICDRTELDRVFSDHQPDMVMHLAAESHVDRSIDGPAAFIETNVMGTYHLLEAARQYWSNLEEADKSAFRFHHISTDEVYGDLEGTDDLFTETTSYAPSSPYSASKASSDHLVRAWQRTYGLPTLVTNCSNNYGPYHFPEKLIPLMILNALDGKPLPVYGDGMQIRDWLFVEDHARALYKVVTEGEIGETYNIGGHNEKANIEVVKTICALLEELRPDKPAGVESYESLITYVKDRPGHDVRYAIDATKIAQELNWTPEETFESGIRKTVEWYLNNPQWWQRVLDGSYSLERLGAGE
;
A
#
# COMPACT_ATOMS: atom_id res chain seq x y z
N MET A 1 -17.32 -12.09 -10.64
CA MET A 1 -17.33 -12.17 -9.17
C MET A 1 -17.56 -10.79 -8.59
N LYS A 2 -17.98 -10.71 -7.33
CA LYS A 2 -18.10 -9.44 -6.60
C LYS A 2 -17.06 -9.41 -5.47
N ILE A 3 -16.17 -8.45 -5.50
CA ILE A 3 -15.02 -8.36 -4.59
C ILE A 3 -15.21 -7.18 -3.64
N LEU A 4 -15.22 -7.44 -2.34
CA LEU A 4 -15.19 -6.40 -1.31
C LEU A 4 -13.73 -5.96 -1.11
N VAL A 5 -13.43 -4.71 -1.45
CA VAL A 5 -12.11 -4.10 -1.29
C VAL A 5 -12.18 -3.09 -0.16
N THR A 6 -11.53 -3.36 0.97
CA THR A 6 -11.43 -2.38 2.06
C THR A 6 -10.22 -1.47 1.84
N GLY A 7 -10.36 -0.19 2.16
CA GLY A 7 -9.30 0.79 1.89
C GLY A 7 -9.17 1.14 0.39
N GLY A 8 -10.24 0.95 -0.38
CA GLY A 8 -10.22 1.13 -1.84
C GLY A 8 -10.14 2.58 -2.31
N ALA A 9 -10.28 3.57 -1.42
CA ALA A 9 -10.01 4.98 -1.71
C ALA A 9 -8.56 5.39 -1.41
N GLY A 10 -7.75 4.50 -0.81
CA GLY A 10 -6.33 4.70 -0.57
C GLY A 10 -5.48 4.48 -1.82
N PHE A 11 -4.16 4.66 -1.68
CA PHE A 11 -3.21 4.56 -2.80
C PHE A 11 -3.25 3.20 -3.52
N ILE A 12 -2.89 2.12 -2.82
CA ILE A 12 -2.87 0.77 -3.41
C ILE A 12 -4.29 0.30 -3.70
N GLY A 13 -5.24 0.56 -2.78
CA GLY A 13 -6.63 0.15 -2.94
C GLY A 13 -7.28 0.75 -4.18
N SER A 14 -7.04 2.02 -4.49
CA SER A 14 -7.58 2.64 -5.70
C SER A 14 -6.99 2.05 -6.98
N ALA A 15 -5.72 1.65 -6.98
CA ALA A 15 -5.11 0.94 -8.11
C ALA A 15 -5.75 -0.44 -8.31
N VAL A 16 -6.02 -1.17 -7.22
CA VAL A 16 -6.76 -2.46 -7.27
C VAL A 16 -8.16 -2.27 -7.82
N VAL A 17 -8.91 -1.29 -7.33
CA VAL A 17 -10.28 -1.00 -7.80
C VAL A 17 -10.26 -0.63 -9.30
N ARG A 18 -9.35 0.25 -9.73
CA ARG A 18 -9.21 0.61 -11.14
C ARG A 18 -8.87 -0.60 -12.00
N HIS A 19 -7.92 -1.43 -11.57
CA HIS A 19 -7.54 -2.65 -12.28
C HIS A 19 -8.74 -3.59 -12.45
N ILE A 20 -9.47 -3.90 -11.38
CA ILE A 20 -10.62 -4.81 -11.44
C ILE A 20 -11.68 -4.28 -12.41
N ILE A 21 -12.05 -3.01 -12.30
CA ILE A 21 -13.12 -2.43 -13.15
C ILE A 21 -12.70 -2.28 -14.61
N ARG A 22 -11.44 -1.92 -14.90
CA ARG A 22 -10.96 -1.69 -16.27
C ARG A 22 -10.59 -2.98 -16.99
N ASP A 23 -9.92 -3.89 -16.30
CA ASP A 23 -9.20 -4.99 -16.95
C ASP A 23 -9.90 -6.35 -16.75
N THR A 24 -10.97 -6.40 -15.95
CA THR A 24 -11.75 -7.62 -15.68
C THR A 24 -13.26 -7.39 -15.89
N GLN A 25 -14.05 -8.45 -15.70
CA GLN A 25 -15.52 -8.38 -15.71
C GLN A 25 -16.12 -8.38 -14.29
N ASP A 26 -15.29 -8.34 -13.27
CA ASP A 26 -15.73 -8.41 -11.88
C ASP A 26 -16.28 -7.09 -11.38
N SER A 27 -17.07 -7.16 -10.32
CA SER A 27 -17.64 -6.00 -9.62
C SER A 27 -16.87 -5.73 -8.32
N VAL A 28 -16.81 -4.47 -7.91
CA VAL A 28 -16.15 -4.02 -6.68
C VAL A 28 -17.14 -3.36 -5.75
N VAL A 29 -17.10 -3.77 -4.49
CA VAL A 29 -17.64 -3.00 -3.37
C VAL A 29 -16.45 -2.36 -2.65
N ASN A 30 -16.24 -1.07 -2.87
CA ASN A 30 -15.19 -0.29 -2.21
C ASN A 30 -15.68 0.17 -0.85
N LEU A 31 -15.09 -0.36 0.22
CA LEU A 31 -15.38 0.02 1.60
C LEU A 31 -14.22 0.86 2.14
N ASP A 32 -14.48 2.13 2.44
CA ASP A 32 -13.48 3.04 2.96
C ASP A 32 -14.12 4.05 3.91
N LYS A 33 -13.47 4.36 5.03
CA LYS A 33 -14.00 5.37 5.97
C LYS A 33 -13.65 6.81 5.58
N LEU A 34 -12.81 6.98 4.53
CA LEU A 34 -12.32 8.27 4.04
C LEU A 34 -11.58 9.07 5.12
N THR A 35 -10.47 8.49 5.58
CA THR A 35 -9.50 9.24 6.41
C THR A 35 -8.70 10.21 5.54
N TYR A 36 -7.70 10.88 6.14
CA TYR A 36 -6.83 11.83 5.43
C TYR A 36 -6.19 11.29 4.14
N ALA A 37 -5.93 9.99 4.05
CA ALA A 37 -5.31 9.33 2.90
C ALA A 37 -6.32 8.72 1.90
N GLY A 38 -7.61 8.69 2.25
CA GLY A 38 -8.68 8.21 1.38
C GLY A 38 -9.18 9.31 0.45
N ASN A 39 -9.08 9.09 -0.87
CA ASN A 39 -9.49 10.09 -1.87
C ASN A 39 -10.25 9.46 -3.03
N LEU A 40 -11.56 9.69 -3.10
CA LEU A 40 -12.43 9.18 -4.18
C LEU A 40 -12.08 9.79 -5.56
N GLU A 41 -11.38 10.91 -5.63
CA GLU A 41 -10.90 11.46 -6.91
C GLU A 41 -9.89 10.54 -7.60
N SER A 42 -9.26 9.63 -6.87
CA SER A 42 -8.40 8.57 -7.42
C SER A 42 -9.18 7.51 -8.19
N LEU A 43 -10.52 7.53 -8.12
CA LEU A 43 -11.42 6.56 -8.72
C LEU A 43 -12.39 7.16 -9.76
N VAL A 44 -12.24 8.46 -10.08
CA VAL A 44 -13.18 9.17 -10.98
C VAL A 44 -13.40 8.46 -12.30
N ASP A 45 -12.37 7.83 -12.86
CA ASP A 45 -12.45 7.12 -14.15
C ASP A 45 -13.27 5.82 -14.11
N VAL A 46 -13.58 5.30 -12.92
CA VAL A 46 -14.32 4.06 -12.74
C VAL A 46 -15.59 4.24 -11.89
N ALA A 47 -15.78 5.42 -11.32
CA ALA A 47 -16.88 5.72 -10.40
C ALA A 47 -18.28 5.56 -11.04
N ASP A 48 -18.41 5.80 -12.34
CA ASP A 48 -19.67 5.71 -13.07
C ASP A 48 -19.96 4.28 -13.60
N SER A 49 -19.10 3.31 -13.31
CA SER A 49 -19.32 1.92 -13.70
C SER A 49 -20.47 1.30 -12.90
N ASP A 50 -21.38 0.58 -13.57
CA ASP A 50 -22.46 -0.21 -12.95
C ASP A 50 -21.93 -1.41 -12.12
N ARG A 51 -20.63 -1.68 -12.20
CA ARG A 51 -19.92 -2.70 -11.43
C ARG A 51 -19.16 -2.15 -10.22
N TYR A 52 -19.21 -0.84 -9.97
CA TYR A 52 -18.57 -0.18 -8.85
C TYR A 52 -19.62 0.29 -7.82
N TYR A 53 -19.42 -0.07 -6.57
CA TYR A 53 -20.24 0.33 -5.43
C TYR A 53 -19.33 0.94 -4.36
N PHE A 54 -19.79 1.99 -3.68
CA PHE A 54 -19.05 2.61 -2.59
C PHE A 54 -19.83 2.58 -1.29
N GLU A 55 -19.15 2.13 -0.22
CA GLU A 55 -19.64 2.09 1.15
C GLU A 55 -18.69 2.89 2.06
N GLN A 56 -19.19 3.99 2.62
CA GLN A 56 -18.40 4.77 3.59
C GLN A 56 -18.54 4.16 4.97
N VAL A 57 -17.67 3.21 5.30
CA VAL A 57 -17.72 2.42 6.54
C VAL A 57 -16.33 2.28 7.16
N ASP A 58 -16.25 2.37 8.49
CA ASP A 58 -15.06 2.03 9.26
C ASP A 58 -15.01 0.51 9.50
N ILE A 59 -13.87 -0.12 9.23
CA ILE A 59 -13.68 -1.55 9.52
C ILE A 59 -13.75 -1.89 11.02
N CYS A 60 -13.70 -0.89 11.89
CA CYS A 60 -13.93 -1.03 13.33
C CYS A 60 -15.42 -1.06 13.68
N ASP A 61 -16.33 -0.70 12.78
CA ASP A 61 -17.78 -0.78 13.00
C ASP A 61 -18.32 -2.14 12.57
N ARG A 62 -18.40 -3.05 13.53
CA ARG A 62 -18.87 -4.41 13.27
C ARG A 62 -20.31 -4.46 12.73
N THR A 63 -21.20 -3.60 13.19
CA THR A 63 -22.59 -3.58 12.74
C THR A 63 -22.71 -3.21 11.27
N GLU A 64 -21.96 -2.18 10.86
CA GLU A 64 -21.92 -1.77 9.46
C GLU A 64 -21.25 -2.82 8.58
N LEU A 65 -20.19 -3.50 9.06
CA LEU A 65 -19.60 -4.61 8.32
C LEU A 65 -20.60 -5.74 8.07
N ASP A 66 -21.35 -6.16 9.09
CA ASP A 66 -22.38 -7.20 8.96
C ASP A 66 -23.47 -6.78 7.94
N ARG A 67 -23.87 -5.50 7.93
CA ARG A 67 -24.78 -4.93 6.91
C ARG A 67 -24.19 -5.03 5.51
N VAL A 68 -22.94 -4.59 5.31
CA VAL A 68 -22.28 -4.61 4.00
C VAL A 68 -22.18 -6.04 3.45
N PHE A 69 -21.80 -7.01 4.26
CA PHE A 69 -21.80 -8.42 3.84
C PHE A 69 -23.19 -8.93 3.44
N SER A 70 -24.23 -8.54 4.20
CA SER A 70 -25.61 -8.92 3.91
C SER A 70 -26.13 -8.29 2.61
N ASP A 71 -25.90 -7.00 2.41
CA ASP A 71 -26.44 -6.24 1.27
C ASP A 71 -25.74 -6.58 -0.05
N HIS A 72 -24.41 -6.75 0.00
CA HIS A 72 -23.60 -6.94 -1.20
C HIS A 72 -23.27 -8.39 -1.51
N GLN A 73 -23.25 -9.28 -0.54
CA GLN A 73 -22.95 -10.71 -0.69
C GLN A 73 -21.67 -10.94 -1.53
N PRO A 74 -20.49 -10.49 -1.06
CA PRO A 74 -19.26 -10.60 -1.83
C PRO A 74 -18.79 -12.05 -1.94
N ASP A 75 -18.23 -12.39 -3.11
CA ASP A 75 -17.57 -13.68 -3.37
C ASP A 75 -16.18 -13.74 -2.74
N MET A 76 -15.52 -12.58 -2.61
CA MET A 76 -14.16 -12.45 -2.09
C MET A 76 -13.98 -11.15 -1.31
N VAL A 77 -12.98 -11.14 -0.43
CA VAL A 77 -12.55 -9.94 0.31
C VAL A 77 -11.08 -9.69 0.03
N MET A 78 -10.74 -8.44 -0.29
CA MET A 78 -9.36 -7.92 -0.35
C MET A 78 -9.23 -6.84 0.73
N HIS A 79 -8.46 -7.15 1.77
CA HIS A 79 -8.33 -6.29 2.95
C HIS A 79 -7.07 -5.43 2.88
N LEU A 80 -7.23 -4.17 2.40
CA LEU A 80 -6.16 -3.17 2.30
C LEU A 80 -6.31 -2.02 3.31
N ALA A 81 -7.47 -1.87 3.96
CA ALA A 81 -7.67 -0.80 4.94
C ALA A 81 -6.68 -0.93 6.10
N ALA A 82 -5.86 0.09 6.31
CA ALA A 82 -4.88 0.16 7.38
C ALA A 82 -4.40 1.60 7.61
N GLU A 83 -4.00 1.91 8.83
CA GLU A 83 -3.07 3.01 9.07
C GLU A 83 -1.67 2.57 8.61
N SER A 84 -0.95 3.38 7.80
CA SER A 84 0.21 2.91 7.05
C SER A 84 1.45 3.82 7.10
N HIS A 85 1.41 4.94 7.82
CA HIS A 85 2.55 5.85 7.87
C HIS A 85 3.40 5.61 9.12
N VAL A 86 4.65 5.12 8.95
CA VAL A 86 5.53 4.76 10.06
C VAL A 86 5.74 5.91 11.03
N ASP A 87 6.06 7.13 10.54
CA ASP A 87 6.30 8.29 11.40
C ASP A 87 5.06 8.65 12.25
N ARG A 88 3.85 8.57 11.67
CA ARG A 88 2.59 8.72 12.43
C ARG A 88 2.43 7.63 13.49
N SER A 89 2.93 6.41 13.24
CA SER A 89 2.85 5.33 14.23
C SER A 89 3.75 5.56 15.45
N ILE A 90 4.85 6.31 15.26
CA ILE A 90 5.75 6.69 16.35
C ILE A 90 5.07 7.75 17.23
N ASP A 91 4.42 8.73 16.61
CA ASP A 91 3.75 9.83 17.33
C ASP A 91 2.44 9.39 18.00
N GLY A 92 1.67 8.47 17.35
CA GLY A 92 0.35 8.05 17.79
C GLY A 92 0.05 6.57 17.55
N PRO A 93 0.69 5.63 18.25
CA PRO A 93 0.55 4.19 17.97
C PRO A 93 -0.85 3.62 18.20
N ALA A 94 -1.67 4.26 19.02
CA ALA A 94 -3.01 3.75 19.38
C ALA A 94 -3.92 3.59 18.14
N ALA A 95 -3.90 4.54 17.20
CA ALA A 95 -4.69 4.46 15.98
C ALA A 95 -4.31 3.25 15.11
N PHE A 96 -3.03 2.86 15.12
CA PHE A 96 -2.53 1.68 14.40
C PHE A 96 -3.02 0.37 15.04
N ILE A 97 -3.05 0.29 16.37
CA ILE A 97 -3.62 -0.87 17.07
C ILE A 97 -5.13 -0.96 16.81
N GLU A 98 -5.85 0.15 16.95
CA GLU A 98 -7.29 0.19 16.71
C GLU A 98 -7.63 -0.24 15.28
N THR A 99 -7.05 0.41 14.27
CA THR A 99 -7.37 0.13 12.87
C THR A 99 -6.79 -1.19 12.40
N ASN A 100 -5.49 -1.42 12.59
CA ASN A 100 -4.82 -2.56 11.97
C ASN A 100 -5.08 -3.87 12.70
N VAL A 101 -5.21 -3.85 14.02
CA VAL A 101 -5.46 -5.08 14.80
C VAL A 101 -6.96 -5.28 15.05
N MET A 102 -7.63 -4.31 15.69
CA MET A 102 -9.04 -4.45 16.02
C MET A 102 -9.93 -4.39 14.79
N GLY A 103 -9.64 -3.49 13.83
CA GLY A 103 -10.37 -3.43 12.56
C GLY A 103 -10.26 -4.73 11.77
N THR A 104 -9.05 -5.33 11.68
CA THR A 104 -8.85 -6.64 11.06
C THR A 104 -9.63 -7.73 11.79
N TYR A 105 -9.62 -7.74 13.13
CA TYR A 105 -10.42 -8.66 13.93
C TYR A 105 -11.92 -8.55 13.60
N HIS A 106 -12.49 -7.36 13.58
CA HIS A 106 -13.91 -7.15 13.27
C HIS A 106 -14.26 -7.61 11.86
N LEU A 107 -13.40 -7.31 10.86
CA LEU A 107 -13.61 -7.74 9.49
C LEU A 107 -13.51 -9.28 9.35
N LEU A 108 -12.55 -9.92 10.02
CA LEU A 108 -12.41 -11.37 10.05
C LEU A 108 -13.66 -12.04 10.65
N GLU A 109 -14.21 -11.50 11.74
CA GLU A 109 -15.42 -12.05 12.36
C GLU A 109 -16.68 -11.84 11.51
N ALA A 110 -16.80 -10.68 10.84
CA ALA A 110 -17.89 -10.44 9.89
C ALA A 110 -17.81 -11.41 8.70
N ALA A 111 -16.63 -11.55 8.11
CA ALA A 111 -16.38 -12.47 7.01
C ALA A 111 -16.62 -13.92 7.41
N ARG A 112 -16.15 -14.36 8.60
CA ARG A 112 -16.37 -15.70 9.13
C ARG A 112 -17.85 -16.00 9.35
N GLN A 113 -18.60 -15.08 9.94
CA GLN A 113 -20.03 -15.24 10.16
C GLN A 113 -20.78 -15.34 8.82
N TYR A 114 -20.49 -14.46 7.87
CA TYR A 114 -21.06 -14.49 6.52
C TYR A 114 -20.73 -15.82 5.82
N TRP A 115 -19.44 -16.18 5.73
CA TRP A 115 -18.95 -17.40 5.09
C TRP A 115 -19.56 -18.67 5.69
N SER A 116 -19.74 -18.72 7.02
CA SER A 116 -20.33 -19.90 7.70
C SER A 116 -21.75 -20.21 7.25
N ASN A 117 -22.48 -19.20 6.77
CA ASN A 117 -23.87 -19.30 6.33
C ASN A 117 -24.03 -19.48 4.80
N LEU A 118 -22.93 -19.48 4.05
CA LEU A 118 -22.98 -19.74 2.60
C LEU A 118 -23.30 -21.20 2.30
N GLU A 119 -23.88 -21.43 1.13
CA GLU A 119 -24.01 -22.77 0.56
C GLU A 119 -22.63 -23.35 0.24
N GLU A 120 -22.49 -24.67 0.18
CA GLU A 120 -21.20 -25.35 0.11
C GLU A 120 -20.36 -24.93 -1.13
N ALA A 121 -21.01 -24.70 -2.27
CA ALA A 121 -20.33 -24.24 -3.49
C ALA A 121 -19.71 -22.85 -3.31
N ASP A 122 -20.47 -21.88 -2.80
CA ASP A 122 -20.01 -20.51 -2.56
C ASP A 122 -18.99 -20.47 -1.43
N LYS A 123 -19.20 -21.28 -0.40
CA LYS A 123 -18.29 -21.44 0.73
C LYS A 123 -16.91 -21.93 0.29
N SER A 124 -16.83 -22.87 -0.64
CA SER A 124 -15.58 -23.41 -1.18
C SER A 124 -14.88 -22.42 -2.13
N ALA A 125 -15.64 -21.52 -2.77
CA ALA A 125 -15.12 -20.49 -3.67
C ALA A 125 -14.68 -19.21 -2.94
N PHE A 126 -15.21 -18.95 -1.74
CA PHE A 126 -14.91 -17.75 -0.96
C PHE A 126 -13.44 -17.63 -0.62
N ARG A 127 -12.90 -16.40 -0.65
CA ARG A 127 -11.51 -16.09 -0.30
C ARG A 127 -11.42 -14.79 0.50
N PHE A 128 -10.59 -14.80 1.54
CA PHE A 128 -10.22 -13.62 2.31
C PHE A 128 -8.72 -13.34 2.12
N HIS A 129 -8.41 -12.33 1.35
CA HIS A 129 -7.02 -11.93 1.08
C HIS A 129 -6.63 -10.73 1.92
N HIS A 130 -5.65 -10.91 2.81
CA HIS A 130 -5.08 -9.87 3.66
C HIS A 130 -3.79 -9.33 3.04
N ILE A 131 -3.73 -8.02 2.84
CA ILE A 131 -2.57 -7.35 2.26
C ILE A 131 -1.71 -6.75 3.38
N SER A 132 -0.46 -7.19 3.47
CA SER A 132 0.53 -6.80 4.46
C SER A 132 1.77 -6.19 3.81
N THR A 133 2.86 -6.12 4.51
CA THR A 133 4.10 -5.44 4.15
C THR A 133 5.32 -6.31 4.49
N ASP A 134 6.43 -6.12 3.77
CA ASP A 134 7.72 -6.74 4.10
C ASP A 134 8.33 -6.21 5.40
N GLU A 135 7.90 -5.04 5.88
CA GLU A 135 8.36 -4.46 7.15
C GLU A 135 8.08 -5.36 8.37
N VAL A 136 7.17 -6.34 8.25
CA VAL A 136 6.92 -7.33 9.31
C VAL A 136 8.10 -8.27 9.55
N TYR A 137 8.96 -8.45 8.56
CA TYR A 137 10.13 -9.33 8.66
C TYR A 137 11.30 -8.71 9.44
N GLY A 138 11.36 -7.39 9.55
CA GLY A 138 12.44 -6.66 10.24
C GLY A 138 13.49 -6.11 9.30
N ASP A 139 14.77 -6.13 9.70
CA ASP A 139 15.89 -5.52 8.99
C ASP A 139 16.89 -6.56 8.47
N LEU A 140 17.39 -6.34 7.25
CA LEU A 140 18.45 -7.13 6.61
C LEU A 140 19.82 -6.46 6.73
N GLU A 141 20.03 -5.60 7.74
CA GLU A 141 21.31 -4.90 7.93
C GLU A 141 22.51 -5.87 7.93
N GLY A 142 23.52 -5.56 7.13
CA GLY A 142 24.77 -6.32 7.05
C GLY A 142 24.68 -7.69 6.39
N THR A 143 23.58 -7.99 5.70
CA THR A 143 23.41 -9.25 4.93
C THR A 143 23.05 -8.97 3.47
N ASP A 144 23.28 -9.99 2.61
CA ASP A 144 22.80 -10.01 1.23
C ASP A 144 21.55 -10.89 1.09
N ASP A 145 20.94 -11.33 2.21
CA ASP A 145 19.77 -12.18 2.23
C ASP A 145 18.53 -11.44 1.70
N LEU A 146 17.49 -12.21 1.37
CA LEU A 146 16.18 -11.73 0.98
C LEU A 146 15.13 -12.27 1.95
N PHE A 147 14.09 -11.49 2.23
CA PHE A 147 12.92 -11.98 2.96
C PHE A 147 12.14 -12.99 2.11
N THR A 148 12.00 -14.19 2.62
CA THR A 148 11.13 -15.23 2.05
C THR A 148 9.84 -15.34 2.87
N GLU A 149 8.85 -16.06 2.37
CA GLU A 149 7.58 -16.32 3.09
C GLU A 149 7.77 -17.10 4.40
N THR A 150 8.93 -17.73 4.57
CA THR A 150 9.31 -18.47 5.78
C THR A 150 10.20 -17.68 6.75
N THR A 151 10.60 -16.47 6.38
CA THR A 151 11.36 -15.58 7.27
C THR A 151 10.54 -15.25 8.51
N SER A 152 11.16 -15.36 9.68
CA SER A 152 10.52 -15.03 10.97
C SER A 152 10.22 -13.54 11.06
N TYR A 153 9.08 -13.19 11.63
CA TYR A 153 8.72 -11.78 11.85
C TYR A 153 9.53 -11.18 12.99
N ALA A 154 10.07 -9.98 12.75
CA ALA A 154 10.84 -9.19 13.71
C ALA A 154 10.61 -7.67 13.51
N PRO A 155 9.35 -7.19 13.58
CA PRO A 155 8.99 -5.82 13.23
C PRO A 155 9.66 -4.79 14.16
N SER A 156 10.12 -3.66 13.59
CA SER A 156 10.88 -2.61 14.28
C SER A 156 10.06 -1.38 14.67
N SER A 157 8.87 -1.20 14.12
CA SER A 157 8.02 -0.02 14.35
C SER A 157 6.63 -0.39 14.89
N PRO A 158 5.89 0.56 15.52
CA PRO A 158 4.51 0.30 15.91
C PRO A 158 3.62 -0.05 14.71
N TYR A 159 3.85 0.55 13.54
CA TYR A 159 3.16 0.18 12.30
C TYR A 159 3.43 -1.28 11.93
N SER A 160 4.69 -1.66 11.73
CA SER A 160 5.03 -3.02 11.31
C SER A 160 4.62 -4.06 12.36
N ALA A 161 4.70 -3.75 13.66
CA ALA A 161 4.20 -4.61 14.73
C ALA A 161 2.67 -4.81 14.65
N SER A 162 1.90 -3.76 14.34
CA SER A 162 0.45 -3.85 14.15
C SER A 162 0.08 -4.70 12.92
N LYS A 163 0.84 -4.58 11.83
CA LYS A 163 0.67 -5.40 10.62
C LYS A 163 1.03 -6.87 10.89
N ALA A 164 2.15 -7.14 11.55
CA ALA A 164 2.52 -8.49 11.99
C ALA A 164 1.44 -9.13 12.86
N SER A 165 0.83 -8.35 13.76
CA SER A 165 -0.27 -8.82 14.60
C SER A 165 -1.50 -9.20 13.77
N SER A 166 -1.89 -8.38 12.78
CA SER A 166 -3.01 -8.69 11.90
C SER A 166 -2.74 -9.91 11.01
N ASP A 167 -1.51 -10.08 10.50
CA ASP A 167 -1.12 -11.29 9.76
C ASP A 167 -1.29 -12.56 10.60
N HIS A 168 -0.91 -12.50 11.88
CA HIS A 168 -1.09 -13.63 12.80
C HIS A 168 -2.57 -13.90 13.08
N LEU A 169 -3.42 -12.88 13.20
CA LEU A 169 -4.87 -13.06 13.33
C LEU A 169 -5.45 -13.77 12.11
N VAL A 170 -5.12 -13.33 10.91
CA VAL A 170 -5.58 -13.94 9.65
C VAL A 170 -5.22 -15.42 9.57
N ARG A 171 -3.96 -15.76 9.85
CA ARG A 171 -3.50 -17.16 9.89
C ARG A 171 -4.20 -17.97 10.99
N ALA A 172 -4.49 -17.36 12.14
CA ALA A 172 -5.20 -18.02 13.23
C ALA A 172 -6.65 -18.32 12.84
N TRP A 173 -7.35 -17.41 12.14
CA TRP A 173 -8.72 -17.64 11.66
C TRP A 173 -8.79 -18.78 10.64
N GLN A 174 -7.81 -18.89 9.76
CA GLN A 174 -7.70 -20.02 8.85
C GLN A 174 -7.50 -21.34 9.61
N ARG A 175 -6.51 -21.40 10.50
CA ARG A 175 -6.16 -22.64 11.23
C ARG A 175 -7.23 -23.08 12.23
N THR A 176 -7.88 -22.13 12.89
CA THR A 176 -8.84 -22.42 13.97
C THR A 176 -10.26 -22.65 13.43
N TYR A 177 -10.68 -21.83 12.47
CA TYR A 177 -12.07 -21.82 12.00
C TYR A 177 -12.23 -22.31 10.57
N GLY A 178 -11.15 -22.51 9.84
CA GLY A 178 -11.17 -22.94 8.43
C GLY A 178 -11.54 -21.84 7.44
N LEU A 179 -11.58 -20.55 7.88
CA LEU A 179 -11.82 -19.45 6.95
C LEU A 179 -10.75 -19.46 5.84
N PRO A 180 -11.14 -19.47 4.55
CA PRO A 180 -10.18 -19.58 3.46
C PRO A 180 -9.43 -18.26 3.25
N THR A 181 -8.26 -18.13 3.88
CA THR A 181 -7.46 -16.91 3.87
C THR A 181 -6.21 -17.03 3.02
N LEU A 182 -5.73 -15.87 2.54
CA LEU A 182 -4.44 -15.66 1.90
C LEU A 182 -3.78 -14.43 2.52
N VAL A 183 -2.45 -14.40 2.55
CA VAL A 183 -1.68 -13.24 3.00
C VAL A 183 -0.68 -12.86 1.91
N THR A 184 -0.51 -11.57 1.66
CA THR A 184 0.60 -11.06 0.84
C THR A 184 1.42 -10.07 1.61
N ASN A 185 2.75 -10.14 1.47
CA ASN A 185 3.69 -9.17 1.99
C ASN A 185 4.35 -8.47 0.79
N CYS A 186 4.18 -7.16 0.68
CA CYS A 186 4.71 -6.41 -0.45
C CYS A 186 5.87 -5.50 -0.06
N SER A 187 6.76 -5.25 -1.00
CA SER A 187 7.81 -4.23 -0.91
C SER A 187 7.24 -2.80 -1.04
N ASN A 188 8.10 -1.80 -0.97
CA ASN A 188 7.69 -0.39 -0.99
C ASN A 188 7.02 -0.02 -2.33
N ASN A 189 5.78 0.43 -2.24
CA ASN A 189 5.00 0.82 -3.42
C ASN A 189 5.25 2.27 -3.82
N TYR A 190 5.22 2.55 -5.13
CA TYR A 190 5.26 3.89 -5.69
C TYR A 190 4.44 3.95 -6.98
N GLY A 191 4.04 5.16 -7.39
CA GLY A 191 3.26 5.34 -8.61
C GLY A 191 2.26 6.51 -8.54
N PRO A 192 1.34 6.58 -9.52
CA PRO A 192 0.23 7.52 -9.55
C PRO A 192 -0.64 7.46 -8.31
N TYR A 193 -1.18 8.61 -7.88
CA TYR A 193 -2.10 8.75 -6.73
C TYR A 193 -1.48 8.43 -5.36
N HIS A 194 -0.15 8.36 -5.22
CA HIS A 194 0.51 8.16 -3.93
C HIS A 194 0.39 9.41 -3.08
N PHE A 195 -0.05 9.26 -1.81
CA PHE A 195 -0.29 10.41 -0.92
C PHE A 195 1.02 11.19 -0.65
N PRO A 196 0.98 12.54 -0.68
CA PRO A 196 2.18 13.39 -0.66
C PRO A 196 3.10 13.30 0.57
N GLU A 197 2.69 12.65 1.65
CA GLU A 197 3.54 12.42 2.83
C GLU A 197 4.66 11.39 2.62
N LYS A 198 4.58 10.61 1.54
CA LYS A 198 5.55 9.55 1.22
C LYS A 198 6.73 10.09 0.42
N LEU A 199 7.89 9.39 0.50
CA LEU A 199 9.17 9.84 -0.04
C LEU A 199 9.06 10.38 -1.48
N ILE A 200 8.61 9.57 -2.41
CA ILE A 200 8.63 9.90 -3.84
C ILE A 200 7.75 11.12 -4.16
N PRO A 201 6.44 11.14 -3.82
CA PRO A 201 5.62 12.30 -4.10
C PRO A 201 6.06 13.55 -3.32
N LEU A 202 6.51 13.42 -2.08
CA LEU A 202 7.03 14.53 -1.29
C LEU A 202 8.24 15.21 -2.01
N MET A 203 9.19 14.41 -2.49
CA MET A 203 10.36 14.93 -3.20
C MET A 203 9.97 15.63 -4.51
N ILE A 204 9.05 15.04 -5.30
CA ILE A 204 8.54 15.66 -6.53
C ILE A 204 7.90 17.02 -6.24
N LEU A 205 6.97 17.08 -5.28
CA LEU A 205 6.20 18.28 -5.01
C LEU A 205 7.05 19.38 -4.35
N ASN A 206 7.94 19.02 -3.42
CA ASN A 206 8.87 19.98 -2.83
C ASN A 206 9.82 20.55 -3.89
N ALA A 207 10.34 19.72 -4.80
CA ALA A 207 11.21 20.18 -5.88
C ALA A 207 10.48 21.19 -6.79
N LEU A 208 9.23 20.91 -7.17
CA LEU A 208 8.42 21.80 -7.99
C LEU A 208 8.14 23.16 -7.31
N ASP A 209 8.08 23.19 -5.98
CA ASP A 209 7.90 24.40 -5.18
C ASP A 209 9.24 25.09 -4.81
N GLY A 210 10.40 24.52 -5.18
CA GLY A 210 11.71 25.04 -4.76
C GLY A 210 12.01 24.88 -3.28
N LYS A 211 11.33 23.97 -2.60
CA LYS A 211 11.50 23.64 -1.18
C LYS A 211 12.61 22.62 -0.96
N PRO A 212 13.22 22.55 0.24
CA PRO A 212 14.20 21.53 0.57
C PRO A 212 13.67 20.09 0.37
N LEU A 213 14.53 19.19 -0.09
CA LEU A 213 14.28 17.77 -0.24
C LEU A 213 14.89 17.03 0.96
N PRO A 214 14.13 16.75 2.04
CA PRO A 214 14.68 16.19 3.27
C PRO A 214 15.02 14.71 3.09
N VAL A 215 16.31 14.37 3.26
CA VAL A 215 16.82 13.00 3.23
C VAL A 215 17.21 12.60 4.66
N TYR A 216 16.65 11.51 5.17
CA TYR A 216 16.95 11.00 6.50
C TYR A 216 18.36 10.43 6.57
N GLY A 217 19.10 10.78 7.63
CA GLY A 217 20.48 10.31 7.86
C GLY A 217 21.39 10.67 6.69
N ASP A 218 22.05 9.68 6.12
CA ASP A 218 22.87 9.80 4.91
C ASP A 218 22.13 9.37 3.62
N GLY A 219 20.89 8.89 3.75
CA GLY A 219 20.07 8.42 2.65
C GLY A 219 20.44 7.04 2.11
N MET A 220 21.25 6.29 2.84
CA MET A 220 21.75 4.97 2.40
C MET A 220 20.81 3.81 2.72
N GLN A 221 19.66 4.06 3.35
CA GLN A 221 18.65 3.03 3.57
C GLN A 221 18.15 2.51 2.23
N ILE A 222 18.16 1.18 2.08
CA ILE A 222 17.80 0.48 0.84
C ILE A 222 16.36 -0.03 0.92
N ARG A 223 15.61 0.18 -0.15
CA ARG A 223 14.23 -0.34 -0.32
C ARG A 223 14.10 -1.02 -1.67
N ASP A 224 13.33 -2.09 -1.72
CA ASP A 224 12.83 -2.63 -2.98
C ASP A 224 11.58 -1.86 -3.39
N TRP A 225 11.52 -1.38 -4.64
CA TRP A 225 10.47 -0.51 -5.15
C TRP A 225 9.58 -1.23 -6.15
N LEU A 226 8.29 -1.31 -5.81
CA LEU A 226 7.25 -1.97 -6.59
C LEU A 226 6.26 -0.95 -7.17
N PHE A 227 6.11 -0.94 -8.50
CA PHE A 227 5.15 -0.06 -9.15
C PHE A 227 3.72 -0.47 -8.80
N VAL A 228 2.88 0.50 -8.42
CA VAL A 228 1.56 0.22 -7.80
C VAL A 228 0.60 -0.54 -8.71
N GLU A 229 0.67 -0.35 -10.03
CA GLU A 229 -0.19 -1.07 -10.98
C GLU A 229 0.25 -2.52 -11.14
N ASP A 230 1.56 -2.79 -11.07
CA ASP A 230 2.08 -4.16 -10.99
C ASP A 230 1.60 -4.86 -9.73
N HIS A 231 1.64 -4.16 -8.60
CA HIS A 231 1.12 -4.69 -7.35
C HIS A 231 -0.37 -4.98 -7.42
N ALA A 232 -1.19 -4.08 -7.99
CA ALA A 232 -2.63 -4.30 -8.14
C ALA A 232 -2.93 -5.58 -8.95
N ARG A 233 -2.18 -5.84 -10.03
CA ARG A 233 -2.27 -7.08 -10.82
C ARG A 233 -1.88 -8.31 -10.02
N ALA A 234 -0.79 -8.22 -9.22
CA ALA A 234 -0.38 -9.30 -8.33
C ALA A 234 -1.47 -9.64 -7.31
N LEU A 235 -2.04 -8.63 -6.67
CA LEU A 235 -3.06 -8.81 -5.64
C LEU A 235 -4.33 -9.48 -6.21
N TYR A 236 -4.78 -9.03 -7.39
CA TYR A 236 -5.91 -9.67 -8.06
C TYR A 236 -5.60 -11.13 -8.42
N LYS A 237 -4.40 -11.40 -8.93
CA LYS A 237 -3.98 -12.76 -9.26
C LYS A 237 -3.91 -13.67 -8.03
N VAL A 238 -3.39 -13.17 -6.90
CA VAL A 238 -3.36 -13.95 -5.65
C VAL A 238 -4.76 -14.25 -5.14
N VAL A 239 -5.68 -13.29 -5.12
CA VAL A 239 -7.05 -13.54 -4.61
C VAL A 239 -7.82 -14.52 -5.49
N THR A 240 -7.55 -14.56 -6.80
CA THR A 240 -8.27 -15.44 -7.76
C THR A 240 -7.63 -16.80 -7.94
N GLU A 241 -6.30 -16.90 -7.87
CA GLU A 241 -5.56 -18.12 -8.24
C GLU A 241 -4.67 -18.67 -7.11
N GLY A 242 -4.39 -17.89 -6.06
CA GLY A 242 -3.50 -18.30 -4.96
C GLY A 242 -4.02 -19.50 -4.17
N GLU A 243 -3.12 -20.26 -3.59
CA GLU A 243 -3.46 -21.40 -2.74
C GLU A 243 -3.91 -20.94 -1.35
N ILE A 244 -5.04 -21.46 -0.89
CA ILE A 244 -5.63 -21.10 0.40
C ILE A 244 -4.70 -21.50 1.56
N GLY A 245 -4.51 -20.56 2.49
CA GLY A 245 -3.62 -20.72 3.65
C GLY A 245 -2.20 -20.27 3.40
N GLU A 246 -1.85 -19.95 2.14
CA GLU A 246 -0.50 -19.58 1.77
C GLU A 246 -0.23 -18.07 1.93
N THR A 247 1.06 -17.77 2.03
CA THR A 247 1.60 -16.41 1.97
C THR A 247 2.38 -16.25 0.67
N TYR A 248 2.25 -15.08 0.03
CA TYR A 248 3.02 -14.71 -1.16
C TYR A 248 3.73 -13.38 -0.94
N ASN A 249 5.03 -13.36 -1.14
CA ASN A 249 5.82 -12.16 -1.21
C ASN A 249 5.70 -11.51 -2.59
N ILE A 250 5.55 -10.18 -2.63
CA ILE A 250 5.41 -9.42 -3.88
C ILE A 250 6.45 -8.30 -3.88
N GLY A 251 7.45 -8.40 -4.75
CA GLY A 251 8.56 -7.46 -4.85
C GLY A 251 8.78 -6.95 -6.27
N GLY A 252 9.43 -5.78 -6.35
CA GLY A 252 9.75 -5.13 -7.62
C GLY A 252 11.08 -5.57 -8.22
N HIS A 253 11.93 -6.25 -7.46
CA HIS A 253 13.33 -6.54 -7.80
C HIS A 253 14.15 -5.28 -8.11
N ASN A 254 13.83 -4.16 -7.44
CA ASN A 254 14.38 -2.84 -7.68
C ASN A 254 14.93 -2.24 -6.38
N GLU A 255 15.98 -2.84 -5.82
CA GLU A 255 16.67 -2.30 -4.66
C GLU A 255 17.38 -0.98 -5.00
N LYS A 256 17.05 0.09 -4.28
CA LYS A 256 17.68 1.41 -4.43
C LYS A 256 17.86 2.05 -3.05
N ALA A 257 18.98 2.73 -2.86
CA ALA A 257 19.15 3.61 -1.73
C ALA A 257 18.22 4.85 -1.86
N ASN A 258 17.71 5.35 -0.73
CA ASN A 258 16.81 6.50 -0.74
C ASN A 258 17.42 7.71 -1.46
N ILE A 259 18.72 7.97 -1.28
CA ILE A 259 19.42 9.07 -1.96
C ILE A 259 19.46 8.86 -3.49
N GLU A 260 19.59 7.63 -3.99
CA GLU A 260 19.54 7.33 -5.42
C GLU A 260 18.17 7.63 -6.00
N VAL A 261 17.09 7.27 -5.27
CA VAL A 261 15.72 7.60 -5.66
C VAL A 261 15.53 9.12 -5.77
N VAL A 262 15.97 9.87 -4.77
CA VAL A 262 15.85 11.35 -4.77
C VAL A 262 16.64 11.97 -5.93
N LYS A 263 17.86 11.53 -6.19
CA LYS A 263 18.68 12.01 -7.33
C LYS A 263 18.05 11.66 -8.68
N THR A 264 17.46 10.48 -8.80
CA THR A 264 16.74 10.08 -10.03
C THR A 264 15.53 10.99 -10.28
N ILE A 265 14.77 11.34 -9.23
CA ILE A 265 13.66 12.30 -9.34
C ILE A 265 14.19 13.67 -9.79
N CYS A 266 15.28 14.17 -9.19
CA CYS A 266 15.89 15.44 -9.58
C CYS A 266 16.30 15.44 -11.06
N ALA A 267 16.97 14.38 -11.52
CA ALA A 267 17.39 14.24 -12.92
C ALA A 267 16.20 14.21 -13.89
N LEU A 268 15.13 13.51 -13.55
CA LEU A 268 13.89 13.50 -14.34
C LEU A 268 13.23 14.88 -14.40
N LEU A 269 13.20 15.61 -13.28
CA LEU A 269 12.66 16.96 -13.26
C LEU A 269 13.54 17.96 -14.05
N GLU A 270 14.88 17.81 -14.06
CA GLU A 270 15.74 18.60 -14.95
C GLU A 270 15.38 18.42 -16.42
N GLU A 271 15.01 17.21 -16.82
CA GLU A 271 14.59 16.89 -18.20
C GLU A 271 13.17 17.37 -18.49
N LEU A 272 12.21 17.04 -17.62
CA LEU A 272 10.78 17.20 -17.87
C LEU A 272 10.24 18.59 -17.49
N ARG A 273 10.91 19.29 -16.58
CA ARG A 273 10.53 20.62 -16.08
C ARG A 273 11.77 21.52 -15.96
N PRO A 274 12.43 21.88 -17.08
CA PRO A 274 13.65 22.67 -17.06
C PRO A 274 13.46 24.11 -16.50
N ASP A 275 12.23 24.64 -16.58
CA ASP A 275 11.86 25.92 -16.00
C ASP A 275 11.70 25.78 -14.48
N LYS A 276 12.79 25.99 -13.75
CA LYS A 276 12.87 25.82 -12.30
C LYS A 276 12.24 26.96 -11.53
N PRO A 277 11.85 26.74 -10.25
CA PRO A 277 11.48 27.83 -9.34
C PRO A 277 12.58 28.88 -9.19
N ALA A 278 12.19 30.13 -8.90
CA ALA A 278 13.14 31.22 -8.76
C ALA A 278 14.19 30.93 -7.68
N GLY A 279 15.46 31.11 -7.99
CA GLY A 279 16.60 30.89 -7.10
C GLY A 279 17.09 29.46 -7.01
N VAL A 280 16.50 28.50 -7.74
CA VAL A 280 16.93 27.11 -7.80
C VAL A 280 17.89 26.91 -8.96
N GLU A 281 19.16 26.61 -8.67
CA GLU A 281 20.19 26.34 -9.71
C GLU A 281 19.99 24.96 -10.35
N SER A 282 19.77 23.96 -9.53
CA SER A 282 19.41 22.59 -9.93
C SER A 282 18.47 21.98 -8.90
N TYR A 283 17.63 21.03 -9.30
CA TYR A 283 16.77 20.33 -8.34
C TYR A 283 17.59 19.53 -7.30
N GLU A 284 18.76 19.00 -7.68
CA GLU A 284 19.66 18.33 -6.76
C GLU A 284 20.22 19.27 -5.68
N SER A 285 20.36 20.58 -5.95
CA SER A 285 20.80 21.57 -4.96
C SER A 285 19.82 21.76 -3.78
N LEU A 286 18.59 21.28 -3.92
CA LEU A 286 17.57 21.30 -2.86
C LEU A 286 17.72 20.17 -1.84
N ILE A 287 18.54 19.14 -2.11
CA ILE A 287 18.74 18.01 -1.20
C ILE A 287 19.31 18.51 0.13
N THR A 288 18.63 18.15 1.21
CA THR A 288 19.01 18.54 2.57
C THR A 288 18.99 17.31 3.47
N TYR A 289 20.13 16.97 4.07
CA TYR A 289 20.22 15.86 5.02
C TYR A 289 19.65 16.29 6.37
N VAL A 290 18.78 15.47 6.94
CA VAL A 290 18.11 15.72 8.22
C VAL A 290 18.38 14.57 9.18
N LYS A 291 18.15 14.81 10.49
CA LYS A 291 18.31 13.76 11.51
C LYS A 291 17.45 12.54 11.15
N ASP A 292 18.02 11.37 11.30
CA ASP A 292 17.30 10.12 11.07
C ASP A 292 16.21 9.86 12.13
N ARG A 293 15.21 9.05 11.75
CA ARG A 293 14.10 8.68 12.64
C ARG A 293 14.51 7.49 13.53
N PRO A 294 13.91 7.35 14.73
CA PRO A 294 14.11 6.17 15.57
C PRO A 294 13.63 4.89 14.88
N GLY A 295 14.38 3.79 15.01
CA GLY A 295 13.98 2.49 14.47
C GLY A 295 13.92 2.46 12.93
N HIS A 296 14.77 3.23 12.25
CA HIS A 296 14.83 3.25 10.79
C HIS A 296 15.65 2.08 10.29
N ASP A 297 15.00 1.04 9.83
CA ASP A 297 15.62 -0.15 9.27
C ASP A 297 16.51 0.19 8.05
N VAL A 298 17.66 -0.46 7.96
CA VAL A 298 18.69 -0.16 6.97
C VAL A 298 18.34 -0.74 5.60
N ARG A 299 17.87 -1.99 5.54
CA ARG A 299 17.62 -2.66 4.26
C ARG A 299 16.38 -3.54 4.30
N TYR A 300 15.52 -3.34 3.29
CA TYR A 300 14.45 -4.27 2.91
C TYR A 300 14.68 -4.78 1.51
N ALA A 301 14.62 -6.10 1.35
CA ALA A 301 14.68 -6.77 0.06
C ALA A 301 13.88 -8.07 0.13
N ILE A 302 13.00 -8.28 -0.83
CA ILE A 302 12.02 -9.37 -0.80
C ILE A 302 12.28 -10.38 -1.92
N ASP A 303 12.13 -11.66 -1.60
CA ASP A 303 12.13 -12.74 -2.58
C ASP A 303 10.70 -12.98 -3.07
N ALA A 304 10.43 -12.66 -4.33
CA ALA A 304 9.15 -12.88 -5.00
C ALA A 304 9.15 -14.11 -5.90
N THR A 305 10.06 -15.07 -5.67
CA THR A 305 10.18 -16.26 -6.51
C THR A 305 8.93 -17.14 -6.45
N LYS A 306 8.29 -17.27 -5.29
CA LYS A 306 7.10 -18.10 -5.11
C LYS A 306 5.94 -17.64 -5.98
N ILE A 307 5.59 -16.36 -5.97
CA ILE A 307 4.50 -15.84 -6.80
C ILE A 307 4.81 -15.99 -8.30
N ALA A 308 6.06 -15.82 -8.70
CA ALA A 308 6.48 -16.02 -10.08
C ALA A 308 6.33 -17.48 -10.53
N GLN A 309 6.72 -18.44 -9.69
CA GLN A 309 6.67 -19.85 -10.02
C GLN A 309 5.25 -20.43 -9.97
N GLU A 310 4.49 -20.11 -8.93
CA GLU A 310 3.17 -20.70 -8.69
C GLU A 310 2.07 -19.98 -9.46
N LEU A 311 2.15 -18.66 -9.60
CA LEU A 311 1.11 -17.85 -10.22
C LEU A 311 1.53 -17.19 -11.54
N ASN A 312 2.75 -17.45 -12.02
CA ASN A 312 3.29 -16.85 -13.26
C ASN A 312 3.13 -15.34 -13.29
N TRP A 313 3.44 -14.68 -12.17
CA TRP A 313 3.43 -13.23 -12.07
C TRP A 313 4.85 -12.68 -11.90
N THR A 314 5.16 -11.64 -12.63
CA THR A 314 6.37 -10.82 -12.47
C THR A 314 6.01 -9.35 -12.70
N PRO A 315 6.75 -8.39 -12.11
CA PRO A 315 6.55 -6.98 -12.40
C PRO A 315 6.84 -6.68 -13.88
N GLU A 316 6.09 -5.79 -14.47
CA GLU A 316 6.29 -5.31 -15.86
C GLU A 316 7.17 -4.07 -15.90
N GLU A 317 7.11 -3.25 -14.84
CA GLU A 317 7.91 -2.02 -14.75
C GLU A 317 9.26 -2.27 -14.09
N THR A 318 10.32 -1.71 -14.67
CA THR A 318 11.58 -1.47 -13.97
C THR A 318 11.44 -0.21 -13.11
N PHE A 319 12.39 0.01 -12.17
CA PHE A 319 12.40 1.26 -11.42
C PHE A 319 12.48 2.48 -12.34
N GLU A 320 13.32 2.42 -13.37
CA GLU A 320 13.57 3.52 -14.31
C GLU A 320 12.29 3.86 -15.12
N SER A 321 11.56 2.86 -15.61
CA SER A 321 10.33 3.09 -16.36
C SER A 321 9.18 3.55 -15.45
N GLY A 322 9.03 2.94 -14.28
CA GLY A 322 7.97 3.28 -13.33
C GLY A 322 8.14 4.65 -12.69
N ILE A 323 9.40 5.04 -12.33
CA ILE A 323 9.65 6.35 -11.71
C ILE A 323 9.43 7.50 -12.72
N ARG A 324 9.78 7.30 -14.00
CA ARG A 324 9.46 8.25 -15.06
C ARG A 324 7.96 8.45 -15.20
N LYS A 325 7.18 7.36 -15.31
CA LYS A 325 5.71 7.41 -15.36
C LYS A 325 5.13 8.13 -14.14
N THR A 326 5.72 7.91 -12.97
CA THR A 326 5.28 8.56 -11.73
C THR A 326 5.52 10.07 -11.78
N VAL A 327 6.73 10.52 -12.12
CA VAL A 327 7.04 11.95 -12.24
C VAL A 327 6.15 12.62 -13.29
N GLU A 328 6.02 12.03 -14.48
CA GLU A 328 5.14 12.52 -15.55
C GLU A 328 3.68 12.63 -15.08
N TRP A 329 3.21 11.65 -14.31
CA TRP A 329 1.85 11.68 -13.77
C TRP A 329 1.63 12.88 -12.83
N TYR A 330 2.56 13.16 -11.89
CA TYR A 330 2.45 14.31 -10.98
C TYR A 330 2.50 15.64 -11.74
N LEU A 331 3.34 15.74 -12.78
CA LEU A 331 3.41 16.93 -13.64
C LEU A 331 2.10 17.17 -14.41
N ASN A 332 1.43 16.12 -14.84
CA ASN A 332 0.21 16.19 -15.66
C ASN A 332 -1.09 16.23 -14.85
N ASN A 333 -1.04 15.99 -13.53
CA ASN A 333 -2.23 15.94 -12.66
C ASN A 333 -2.15 16.91 -11.46
N PRO A 334 -1.82 18.20 -11.68
CA PRO A 334 -1.65 19.14 -10.57
C PRO A 334 -2.94 19.36 -9.78
N GLN A 335 -4.11 19.26 -10.41
CA GLN A 335 -5.41 19.43 -9.74
C GLN A 335 -5.64 18.38 -8.66
N TRP A 336 -5.21 17.12 -8.88
CA TRP A 336 -5.39 16.04 -7.91
C TRP A 336 -4.59 16.31 -6.63
N TRP A 337 -3.27 16.51 -6.74
CA TRP A 337 -2.43 16.67 -5.57
C TRP A 337 -2.60 18.07 -4.90
N GLN A 338 -2.96 19.11 -5.64
CA GLN A 338 -3.30 20.42 -5.05
C GLN A 338 -4.51 20.29 -4.12
N ARG A 339 -5.58 19.59 -4.52
CA ARG A 339 -6.74 19.36 -3.65
C ARG A 339 -6.40 18.54 -2.42
N VAL A 340 -5.51 17.56 -2.56
CA VAL A 340 -5.01 16.80 -1.40
C VAL A 340 -4.29 17.72 -0.42
N LEU A 341 -3.47 18.65 -0.91
CA LEU A 341 -2.74 19.62 -0.07
C LEU A 341 -3.64 20.67 0.55
N ASP A 342 -4.61 21.21 -0.20
CA ASP A 342 -5.57 22.21 0.29
C ASP A 342 -6.48 21.68 1.41
N GLY A 343 -6.63 20.38 1.51
CA GLY A 343 -7.55 19.73 2.45
C GLY A 343 -6.98 19.47 3.85
N SER A 344 -5.70 19.16 4.02
CA SER A 344 -5.21 18.69 5.31
C SER A 344 -3.69 18.48 5.47
N TYR A 345 -2.88 18.62 4.44
CA TYR A 345 -1.45 18.29 4.52
C TYR A 345 -0.55 19.39 3.96
N SER A 346 0.39 19.87 4.79
CA SER A 346 1.27 21.01 4.48
C SER A 346 2.63 20.63 3.87
N LEU A 347 2.87 19.38 3.51
CA LEU A 347 4.19 18.84 3.10
C LEU A 347 5.26 18.96 4.23
N GLU A 348 4.84 18.92 5.48
CA GLU A 348 5.75 18.95 6.62
C GLU A 348 6.24 17.53 6.98
N ARG A 349 7.42 17.49 7.56
CA ARG A 349 7.99 16.25 8.10
C ARG A 349 7.16 15.76 9.28
N LEU A 350 6.79 14.48 9.28
CA LEU A 350 6.12 13.80 10.38
C LEU A 350 7.14 12.96 11.19
N GLY A 351 6.80 12.61 12.42
CA GLY A 351 7.64 11.75 13.27
C GLY A 351 8.92 12.42 13.79
N ALA A 352 8.97 13.74 13.79
CA ALA A 352 10.11 14.52 14.29
C ALA A 352 9.95 14.90 15.77
N GLY A 353 9.35 14.05 16.60
CA GLY A 353 9.11 14.36 18.01
C GLY A 353 10.24 15.15 18.63
N GLU A 354 9.91 16.25 19.37
CA GLU A 354 10.86 17.12 20.10
C GLU A 354 11.71 16.34 21.10
#